data_e4a047e5312e0e53e0c3826f4c3328bd
#
_entry.id   e4a047e5312e0e53e0c3826f4c3328bd
#
_cell.length_a   1.000
_cell.length_b   1.000
_cell.length_c   1.000
_cell.angle_alpha   90.00
_cell.angle_beta   90.00
_cell.angle_gamma   90.00
#
_symmetry.space_group_name_H-M   'P 1'
#
loop_
_entity.id
_entity.type
_entity.pdbx_description
1 polymer ?
#
loop_
_entity_poly.entity_id
_entity_poly.type
_entity_poly.pdbx_seq_one_letter_code
_entity_poly.pdbx_strand_id
1 'polypeptide(L)'
;KQTGPTKALVRYEFPKRVNQYASKYLGKDITMPPVVVYWYEGGWQPERPATVPAEEQMGDGDNGSLFVGTKGLLTTGCYGDDTRLLPASVMETQKAAFEKLEKVIPRVETPGGHRRDWVRACKDGNPSASDFEYAVPLTKTVLLGNLAMQTGEKVYWDAANDRVTNNVPGVEALIKPEYRAPYTLG
;
A
#
# COMPACT_ATOMS: atom_id res chain seq x y z
N LYS A 1 -21.06 -5.01 -13.74
CA LYS A 1 -21.41 -4.47 -12.39
C LYS A 1 -20.96 -3.02 -12.33
N GLN A 2 -21.84 -2.11 -11.89
CA GLN A 2 -21.53 -0.67 -11.84
C GLN A 2 -21.06 -0.20 -10.46
N THR A 3 -21.14 -1.07 -9.45
CA THR A 3 -20.72 -0.78 -8.07
C THR A 3 -19.85 -1.90 -7.53
N GLY A 4 -18.99 -1.58 -6.58
CA GLY A 4 -18.16 -2.55 -5.87
C GLY A 4 -18.99 -3.41 -4.91
N PRO A 5 -18.42 -4.49 -4.38
CA PRO A 5 -19.06 -5.32 -3.35
C PRO A 5 -19.17 -4.53 -2.04
N THR A 6 -20.14 -4.89 -1.19
CA THR A 6 -20.28 -4.32 0.16
C THR A 6 -19.18 -4.79 1.11
N LYS A 7 -18.61 -5.96 0.83
CA LYS A 7 -17.48 -6.55 1.56
C LYS A 7 -16.54 -7.22 0.59
N ALA A 8 -15.26 -7.10 0.81
CA ALA A 8 -14.25 -7.74 -0.01
C ALA A 8 -13.03 -8.18 0.82
N LEU A 9 -12.43 -9.27 0.38
CA LEU A 9 -11.10 -9.71 0.79
C LEU A 9 -10.27 -9.95 -0.46
N VAL A 10 -9.23 -9.15 -0.63
CA VAL A 10 -8.31 -9.30 -1.76
C VAL A 10 -6.95 -9.77 -1.24
N ARG A 11 -6.40 -10.79 -1.86
CA ARG A 11 -5.09 -11.33 -1.55
C ARG A 11 -4.11 -10.97 -2.66
N TYR A 12 -3.05 -10.26 -2.30
CA TYR A 12 -1.94 -9.95 -3.22
C TYR A 12 -0.71 -10.76 -2.85
N GLU A 13 -0.03 -11.25 -3.86
CA GLU A 13 1.22 -11.98 -3.73
C GLU A 13 2.35 -11.21 -4.44
N PHE A 14 3.32 -10.76 -3.68
CA PHE A 14 4.49 -10.08 -4.22
C PHE A 14 5.72 -10.99 -4.13
N PRO A 15 6.46 -11.19 -5.22
CA PRO A 15 7.71 -11.94 -5.18
C PRO A 15 8.81 -11.16 -4.43
N LYS A 16 9.91 -11.84 -4.14
CA LYS A 16 11.14 -11.18 -3.69
C LYS A 16 11.54 -10.10 -4.67
N ARG A 17 11.85 -8.90 -4.16
CA ARG A 17 12.20 -7.73 -4.98
C ARG A 17 13.11 -6.77 -4.24
N VAL A 18 13.80 -5.91 -4.98
CA VAL A 18 14.46 -4.73 -4.42
C VAL A 18 13.42 -3.64 -4.20
N ASN A 19 13.38 -3.05 -3.02
CA ASN A 19 12.56 -1.89 -2.74
C ASN A 19 13.32 -0.63 -3.18
N GLN A 20 13.12 -0.21 -4.42
CA GLN A 20 13.82 0.93 -5.01
C GLN A 20 13.59 2.22 -4.20
N TYR A 21 12.38 2.44 -3.71
CA TYR A 21 12.04 3.62 -2.92
C TYR A 21 12.82 3.67 -1.59
N ALA A 22 12.79 2.59 -0.81
CA ALA A 22 13.58 2.52 0.42
C ALA A 22 15.08 2.59 0.16
N SER A 23 15.56 1.95 -0.91
CA SER A 23 16.98 1.96 -1.30
C SER A 23 17.47 3.37 -1.59
N LYS A 24 16.67 4.19 -2.26
CA LYS A 24 16.96 5.61 -2.56
C LYS A 24 17.30 6.41 -1.28
N TYR A 25 16.48 6.26 -0.23
CA TYR A 25 16.68 7.01 1.01
C TYR A 25 17.73 6.40 1.94
N LEU A 26 17.94 5.10 1.89
CA LEU A 26 18.90 4.41 2.75
C LEU A 26 20.30 4.29 2.12
N GLY A 27 20.46 4.69 0.85
CA GLY A 27 21.73 4.64 0.14
C GLY A 27 22.29 3.23 -0.08
N LYS A 28 21.44 2.20 0.02
CA LYS A 28 21.81 0.79 -0.16
C LYS A 28 20.62 -0.03 -0.65
N ASP A 29 20.88 -1.11 -1.35
CA ASP A 29 19.82 -2.02 -1.81
C ASP A 29 19.09 -2.69 -0.65
N ILE A 30 17.81 -2.43 -0.58
CA ILE A 30 16.89 -3.07 0.37
C ILE A 30 16.12 -4.17 -0.35
N THR A 31 16.53 -5.40 -0.10
CA THR A 31 15.82 -6.58 -0.63
C THR A 31 14.64 -6.93 0.28
N MET A 32 13.45 -6.91 -0.29
CA MET A 32 12.23 -7.37 0.36
C MET A 32 12.04 -8.88 0.12
N PRO A 33 11.69 -9.66 1.14
CA PRO A 33 11.26 -11.04 0.94
C PRO A 33 9.95 -11.10 0.11
N PRO A 34 9.50 -12.30 -0.30
CA PRO A 34 8.12 -12.45 -0.76
C PRO A 34 7.15 -11.95 0.32
N VAL A 35 6.14 -11.21 -0.10
CA VAL A 35 5.13 -10.63 0.81
C VAL A 35 3.74 -11.01 0.33
N VAL A 36 2.88 -11.41 1.25
CA VAL A 36 1.44 -11.56 1.01
C VAL A 36 0.71 -10.45 1.73
N VAL A 37 -0.13 -9.72 1.02
CA VAL A 37 -0.99 -8.68 1.58
C VAL A 37 -2.43 -9.14 1.48
N TYR A 38 -3.16 -9.06 2.57
CA TYR A 38 -4.60 -9.24 2.64
C TYR A 38 -5.26 -7.89 2.85
N TRP A 39 -6.08 -7.48 1.91
CA TRP A 39 -6.84 -6.25 1.97
C TRP A 39 -8.29 -6.56 2.35
N TYR A 40 -8.71 -6.08 3.50
CA TYR A 40 -10.04 -6.30 4.06
C TYR A 40 -10.88 -5.04 3.88
N GLU A 41 -12.10 -5.19 3.42
CA GLU A 41 -13.07 -4.11 3.25
C GLU A 41 -14.46 -4.48 3.77
N GLY A 42 -15.28 -3.44 4.01
CA GLY A 42 -16.68 -3.62 4.38
C GLY A 42 -16.87 -4.13 5.80
N GLY A 43 -16.01 -3.72 6.72
CA GLY A 43 -16.06 -4.10 8.12
C GLY A 43 -15.45 -5.49 8.43
N TRP A 44 -14.84 -6.14 7.44
CA TRP A 44 -14.01 -7.30 7.73
C TRP A 44 -12.66 -6.85 8.27
N GLN A 45 -12.14 -7.62 9.21
CA GLN A 45 -10.83 -7.39 9.81
C GLN A 45 -10.01 -8.67 9.78
N PRO A 46 -8.66 -8.59 9.84
CA PRO A 46 -7.84 -9.76 9.98
C PRO A 46 -8.11 -10.47 11.31
N GLU A 47 -7.86 -11.78 11.33
CA GLU A 47 -7.86 -12.54 12.57
C GLU A 47 -6.85 -11.92 13.54
N ARG A 48 -7.27 -11.78 14.80
CA ARG A 48 -6.41 -11.25 15.86
C ARG A 48 -5.31 -12.26 16.17
N PRO A 49 -4.03 -11.87 16.11
CA PRO A 49 -2.95 -12.76 16.52
C PRO A 49 -3.09 -13.17 17.99
N ALA A 50 -2.88 -14.44 18.27
CA ALA A 50 -3.07 -15.00 19.62
C ALA A 50 -2.19 -14.36 20.71
N THR A 51 -1.10 -13.67 20.30
CA THR A 51 -0.21 -12.95 21.21
C THR A 51 -0.68 -11.54 21.55
N VAL A 52 -1.73 -11.05 20.90
CA VAL A 52 -2.28 -9.71 21.14
C VAL A 52 -3.53 -9.81 21.98
N PRO A 53 -3.56 -9.22 23.20
CA PRO A 53 -4.71 -9.24 24.10
C PRO A 53 -6.00 -8.76 23.40
N ALA A 54 -7.15 -9.28 23.82
CA ALA A 54 -8.43 -8.98 23.19
C ALA A 54 -8.80 -7.47 23.26
N GLU A 55 -8.42 -6.85 24.37
CA GLU A 55 -8.66 -5.42 24.65
C GLU A 55 -7.66 -4.50 23.97
N GLU A 56 -6.56 -5.01 23.42
CA GLU A 56 -5.55 -4.20 22.77
C GLU A 56 -5.96 -3.83 21.35
N GLN A 57 -5.95 -2.55 21.04
CA GLN A 57 -6.32 -2.03 19.74
C GLN A 57 -5.25 -2.33 18.69
N MET A 58 -5.67 -2.83 17.52
CA MET A 58 -4.88 -2.90 16.30
C MET A 58 -5.30 -1.77 15.35
N GLY A 59 -4.33 -1.16 14.68
CA GLY A 59 -4.64 0.01 13.84
C GLY A 59 -5.15 1.20 14.65
N ASP A 60 -6.06 1.96 14.06
CA ASP A 60 -6.79 3.08 14.66
C ASP A 60 -8.28 2.78 14.91
N GLY A 61 -8.61 1.51 15.08
CA GLY A 61 -9.96 0.98 15.27
C GLY A 61 -10.48 0.29 14.03
N ASP A 62 -11.12 1.03 13.14
CA ASP A 62 -11.74 0.46 11.93
C ASP A 62 -10.77 0.35 10.75
N ASN A 63 -9.62 1.01 10.83
CA ASN A 63 -8.64 1.09 9.75
C ASN A 63 -7.22 0.81 10.26
N GLY A 64 -6.28 0.80 9.31
CA GLY A 64 -4.87 0.65 9.59
C GLY A 64 -4.26 -0.58 8.94
N SER A 65 -3.05 -0.91 9.34
CA SER A 65 -2.31 -2.05 8.81
C SER A 65 -1.71 -2.87 9.93
N LEU A 66 -1.75 -4.19 9.78
CA LEU A 66 -1.06 -5.15 10.64
C LEU A 66 0.05 -5.83 9.84
N PHE A 67 1.29 -5.69 10.30
CA PHE A 67 2.45 -6.34 9.73
C PHE A 67 2.84 -7.54 10.60
N VAL A 68 2.79 -8.72 10.00
CA VAL A 68 3.19 -9.97 10.65
C VAL A 68 4.58 -10.35 10.14
N GLY A 69 5.58 -10.16 10.97
CA GLY A 69 6.97 -10.45 10.65
C GLY A 69 7.50 -11.67 11.40
N THR A 70 8.67 -12.14 11.00
CA THR A 70 9.35 -13.28 11.66
C THR A 70 9.86 -12.95 13.07
N LYS A 71 9.93 -11.67 13.41
CA LYS A 71 10.44 -11.18 14.71
C LYS A 71 9.38 -10.55 15.59
N GLY A 72 8.16 -10.44 15.11
CA GLY A 72 7.07 -9.81 15.87
C GLY A 72 6.01 -9.15 14.98
N LEU A 73 5.16 -8.40 15.63
CA LEU A 73 4.02 -7.73 15.02
C LEU A 73 4.21 -6.21 15.09
N LEU A 74 3.78 -5.52 14.05
CA LEU A 74 3.72 -4.05 14.02
C LEU A 74 2.37 -3.64 13.48
N THR A 75 1.80 -2.59 14.04
CA THR A 75 0.56 -2.00 13.55
C THR A 75 0.72 -0.51 13.33
N THR A 76 -0.08 0.05 12.41
CA THR A 76 -0.17 1.49 12.18
C THR A 76 -1.63 1.88 11.99
N GLY A 77 -1.96 3.15 12.23
CA GLY A 77 -3.21 3.73 11.78
C GLY A 77 -3.30 3.86 10.26
N CYS A 78 -4.44 4.34 9.80
CA CYS A 78 -4.79 4.45 8.37
C CYS A 78 -3.77 5.28 7.56
N TYR A 79 -3.22 6.33 8.14
CA TYR A 79 -2.24 7.21 7.50
C TYR A 79 -0.78 6.91 7.89
N GLY A 80 -0.52 5.74 8.48
CA GLY A 80 0.81 5.38 8.96
C GLY A 80 1.21 6.07 10.26
N ASP A 81 0.28 6.72 10.92
CA ASP A 81 0.41 7.27 12.25
C ASP A 81 0.29 6.19 13.34
N ASP A 82 0.60 6.55 14.57
CA ASP A 82 0.56 5.66 15.73
C ASP A 82 1.21 4.28 15.46
N THR A 83 2.34 4.29 14.76
CA THR A 83 3.09 3.08 14.45
C THR A 83 3.70 2.50 15.72
N ARG A 84 3.36 1.24 16.04
CA ARG A 84 3.79 0.58 17.29
C ARG A 84 3.94 -0.92 17.13
N LEU A 85 4.77 -1.51 17.98
CA LEU A 85 4.87 -2.97 18.10
C LEU A 85 3.71 -3.53 18.93
N LEU A 86 3.28 -4.75 18.62
CA LEU A 86 2.28 -5.49 19.36
C LEU A 86 2.90 -6.78 19.97
N PRO A 87 2.42 -7.21 21.13
CA PRO A 87 1.56 -6.46 22.06
C PRO A 87 2.28 -5.26 22.70
N ALA A 88 1.56 -4.39 23.40
CA ALA A 88 2.09 -3.20 24.06
C ALA A 88 3.27 -3.50 25.01
N SER A 89 3.26 -4.66 25.66
CA SER A 89 4.38 -5.12 26.47
C SER A 89 5.70 -5.26 25.70
N VAL A 90 5.64 -5.63 24.43
CA VAL A 90 6.82 -5.66 23.55
C VAL A 90 7.25 -4.23 23.19
N MET A 91 6.30 -3.36 22.90
CA MET A 91 6.61 -1.94 22.62
C MET A 91 7.32 -1.28 23.80
N GLU A 92 6.87 -1.50 25.02
CA GLU A 92 7.53 -0.97 26.23
C GLU A 92 9.00 -1.42 26.34
N THR A 93 9.29 -2.69 26.07
CA THR A 93 10.67 -3.21 26.13
C THR A 93 11.56 -2.66 25.00
N GLN A 94 10.99 -2.28 23.86
CA GLN A 94 11.70 -1.82 22.67
C GLN A 94 11.63 -0.31 22.47
N LYS A 95 10.96 0.43 23.36
CA LYS A 95 10.70 1.87 23.22
C LYS A 95 11.95 2.67 22.90
N ALA A 96 13.01 2.48 23.70
CA ALA A 96 14.27 3.20 23.50
C ALA A 96 14.96 2.92 22.16
N ALA A 97 14.81 1.70 21.63
CA ALA A 97 15.34 1.33 20.32
C ALA A 97 14.46 1.92 19.21
N PHE A 98 13.15 1.92 19.40
CA PHE A 98 12.18 2.44 18.44
C PHE A 98 12.31 3.99 18.29
N GLU A 99 12.50 4.70 19.40
CA GLU A 99 12.72 6.16 19.42
C GLU A 99 14.05 6.58 18.77
N LYS A 100 15.04 5.69 18.76
CA LYS A 100 16.34 5.93 18.11
C LYS A 100 16.36 5.64 16.62
N LEU A 101 15.25 5.16 16.04
CA LEU A 101 15.19 4.91 14.58
C LEU A 101 15.44 6.22 13.82
N GLU A 102 16.38 6.17 12.90
CA GLU A 102 16.69 7.28 12.02
C GLU A 102 15.51 7.59 11.09
N LYS A 103 15.13 8.85 11.01
CA LYS A 103 14.07 9.35 10.13
C LYS A 103 14.68 9.71 8.78
N VAL A 104 14.85 8.73 7.92
CA VAL A 104 15.54 8.89 6.62
C VAL A 104 14.65 9.46 5.51
N ILE A 105 13.33 9.33 5.61
CA ILE A 105 12.38 9.85 4.61
C ILE A 105 12.08 11.31 4.94
N PRO A 106 12.40 12.27 4.04
CA PRO A 106 12.10 13.67 4.24
C PRO A 106 10.61 13.92 4.49
N ARG A 107 10.33 14.85 5.37
CA ARG A 107 8.95 15.34 5.58
C ARG A 107 8.67 16.52 4.66
N VAL A 108 7.40 16.66 4.28
CA VAL A 108 6.95 17.81 3.51
C VAL A 108 7.02 19.07 4.39
N GLU A 109 7.90 20.00 4.03
CA GLU A 109 8.09 21.26 4.74
C GLU A 109 7.28 22.41 4.12
N THR A 110 6.71 22.21 2.93
CA THR A 110 5.92 23.21 2.23
C THR A 110 4.71 23.64 3.08
N PRO A 111 4.56 24.94 3.39
CA PRO A 111 3.40 25.44 4.10
C PRO A 111 2.09 25.02 3.41
N GLY A 112 1.16 24.43 4.16
CA GLY A 112 -0.09 23.88 3.64
C GLY A 112 -0.01 22.41 3.21
N GLY A 113 1.11 21.73 3.52
CA GLY A 113 1.25 20.28 3.42
C GLY A 113 1.36 19.74 2.00
N HIS A 114 1.12 18.43 1.83
CA HIS A 114 1.40 17.71 0.59
C HIS A 114 0.63 18.23 -0.64
N ARG A 115 -0.57 18.79 -0.48
CA ARG A 115 -1.33 19.39 -1.60
C ARG A 115 -0.63 20.61 -2.16
N ARG A 116 -0.12 21.47 -1.28
CA ARG A 116 0.68 22.63 -1.67
C ARG A 116 2.03 22.20 -2.23
N ASP A 117 2.60 21.15 -1.72
CA ASP A 117 3.83 20.57 -2.25
C ASP A 117 3.67 20.09 -3.71
N TRP A 118 2.53 19.50 -4.04
CA TRP A 118 2.20 19.15 -5.43
C TRP A 118 2.11 20.40 -6.32
N VAL A 119 1.41 21.44 -5.85
CA VAL A 119 1.33 22.74 -6.60
C VAL A 119 2.69 23.40 -6.76
N ARG A 120 3.55 23.32 -5.74
CA ARG A 120 4.95 23.79 -5.81
C ARG A 120 5.71 23.02 -6.90
N ALA A 121 5.62 21.71 -6.91
CA ALA A 121 6.27 20.84 -7.89
C ALA A 121 5.85 21.19 -9.33
N CYS A 122 4.57 21.48 -9.56
CA CYS A 122 4.07 21.95 -10.86
C CYS A 122 4.67 23.29 -11.28
N LYS A 123 5.08 24.14 -10.33
CA LYS A 123 5.62 25.48 -10.61
C LYS A 123 7.13 25.48 -10.81
N ASP A 124 7.85 24.71 -10.02
CA ASP A 124 9.33 24.75 -9.98
C ASP A 124 10.00 23.54 -10.63
N GLY A 125 9.21 22.51 -11.01
CA GLY A 125 9.72 21.31 -11.66
C GLY A 125 10.42 20.31 -10.73
N ASN A 126 10.56 20.62 -9.43
CA ASN A 126 11.14 19.71 -8.48
C ASN A 126 10.10 18.68 -8.01
N PRO A 127 10.43 17.38 -7.89
CA PRO A 127 9.48 16.35 -7.49
C PRO A 127 8.79 16.66 -6.16
N SER A 128 7.49 16.36 -6.07
CA SER A 128 6.78 16.37 -4.80
C SER A 128 7.06 15.09 -4.00
N ALA A 129 6.75 15.10 -2.71
CA ALA A 129 6.88 13.91 -1.87
C ALA A 129 5.95 12.78 -2.30
N SER A 130 4.88 13.08 -3.03
CA SER A 130 3.94 12.12 -3.62
C SER A 130 3.96 12.18 -5.15
N ASP A 131 5.14 12.17 -5.73
CA ASP A 131 5.32 12.14 -7.19
C ASP A 131 4.78 10.84 -7.82
N PHE A 132 4.73 10.79 -9.14
CA PHE A 132 4.19 9.64 -9.86
C PHE A 132 5.07 8.40 -9.76
N GLU A 133 6.37 8.52 -9.49
CA GLU A 133 7.24 7.36 -9.26
C GLU A 133 6.80 6.58 -8.01
N TYR A 134 6.33 7.31 -6.99
CA TYR A 134 5.77 6.72 -5.78
C TYR A 134 4.28 6.35 -5.95
N ALA A 135 3.46 7.27 -6.45
CA ALA A 135 2.02 7.14 -6.45
C ALA A 135 1.49 6.10 -7.45
N VAL A 136 2.11 5.98 -8.63
CA VAL A 136 1.64 5.06 -9.69
C VAL A 136 1.72 3.60 -9.28
N PRO A 137 2.83 3.05 -8.75
CA PRO A 137 2.88 1.66 -8.30
C PRO A 137 1.85 1.34 -7.21
N LEU A 138 1.63 2.27 -6.28
CA LEU A 138 0.63 2.12 -5.23
C LEU A 138 -0.79 2.06 -5.82
N THR A 139 -1.13 3.01 -6.69
CA THR A 139 -2.43 3.06 -7.36
C THR A 139 -2.67 1.81 -8.22
N LYS A 140 -1.68 1.36 -8.99
CA LYS A 140 -1.77 0.12 -9.77
C LYS A 140 -2.08 -1.08 -8.87
N THR A 141 -1.45 -1.19 -7.71
CA THR A 141 -1.72 -2.27 -6.76
C THR A 141 -3.19 -2.28 -6.33
N VAL A 142 -3.75 -1.14 -5.96
CA VAL A 142 -5.17 -1.03 -5.59
C VAL A 142 -6.10 -1.38 -6.76
N LEU A 143 -5.80 -0.87 -7.96
CA LEU A 143 -6.60 -1.14 -9.16
C LEU A 143 -6.55 -2.62 -9.59
N LEU A 144 -5.43 -3.32 -9.37
CA LEU A 144 -5.35 -4.77 -9.60
C LEU A 144 -6.30 -5.55 -8.70
N GLY A 145 -6.51 -5.11 -7.46
CA GLY A 145 -7.52 -5.67 -6.59
C GLY A 145 -8.93 -5.51 -7.14
N ASN A 146 -9.24 -4.30 -7.64
CA ASN A 146 -10.53 -4.05 -8.30
C ASN A 146 -10.71 -4.94 -9.54
N LEU A 147 -9.65 -5.14 -10.31
CA LEU A 147 -9.67 -6.00 -11.49
C LEU A 147 -9.98 -7.45 -11.10
N ALA A 148 -9.30 -7.98 -10.08
CA ALA A 148 -9.56 -9.32 -9.57
C ALA A 148 -11.00 -9.48 -9.03
N MET A 149 -11.51 -8.48 -8.30
CA MET A 149 -12.90 -8.49 -7.81
C MET A 149 -13.93 -8.46 -8.93
N GLN A 150 -13.69 -7.70 -10.01
CA GLN A 150 -14.63 -7.60 -11.12
C GLN A 150 -14.66 -8.86 -11.99
N THR A 151 -13.51 -9.48 -12.21
CA THR A 151 -13.38 -10.70 -12.99
C THR A 151 -13.75 -11.95 -12.20
N GLY A 152 -13.58 -11.93 -10.87
CA GLY A 152 -13.71 -13.11 -10.01
C GLY A 152 -12.57 -14.10 -10.16
N GLU A 153 -11.49 -13.70 -10.84
CA GLU A 153 -10.37 -14.57 -11.22
C GLU A 153 -9.07 -14.10 -10.56
N LYS A 154 -8.13 -15.04 -10.41
CA LYS A 154 -6.76 -14.70 -10.06
C LYS A 154 -6.07 -14.04 -11.25
N VAL A 155 -5.54 -12.84 -11.04
CA VAL A 155 -4.84 -12.06 -12.06
C VAL A 155 -3.33 -12.17 -11.84
N TYR A 156 -2.58 -12.59 -12.85
CA TYR A 156 -1.12 -12.51 -12.88
C TYR A 156 -0.70 -11.27 -13.65
N TRP A 157 0.02 -10.38 -13.00
CA TRP A 157 0.41 -9.09 -13.54
C TRP A 157 1.89 -9.00 -13.86
N ASP A 158 2.21 -8.65 -15.09
CA ASP A 158 3.56 -8.28 -15.54
C ASP A 158 3.72 -6.77 -15.36
N ALA A 159 4.37 -6.36 -14.27
CA ALA A 159 4.53 -4.96 -13.92
C ALA A 159 5.49 -4.20 -14.86
N ALA A 160 6.37 -4.89 -15.57
CA ALA A 160 7.30 -4.27 -16.51
C ALA A 160 6.62 -3.87 -17.83
N ASN A 161 5.60 -4.63 -18.23
CA ASN A 161 4.88 -4.43 -19.49
C ASN A 161 3.42 -4.01 -19.30
N ASP A 162 3.01 -3.76 -18.07
CA ASP A 162 1.65 -3.32 -17.70
C ASP A 162 0.54 -4.18 -18.31
N ARG A 163 0.64 -5.51 -18.16
CA ARG A 163 -0.32 -6.46 -18.76
C ARG A 163 -0.64 -7.64 -17.86
N VAL A 164 -1.80 -8.21 -18.08
CA VAL A 164 -2.19 -9.52 -17.53
C VAL A 164 -1.51 -10.62 -18.34
N THR A 165 -0.98 -11.64 -17.66
CA THR A 165 -0.22 -12.73 -18.31
C THR A 165 -0.96 -14.08 -18.35
N ASN A 166 -2.02 -14.22 -17.57
CA ASN A 166 -2.89 -15.39 -17.63
C ASN A 166 -4.19 -15.10 -18.42
N ASN A 167 -4.86 -16.15 -18.80
CA ASN A 167 -6.14 -16.02 -19.51
C ASN A 167 -7.26 -15.63 -18.52
N VAL A 168 -7.67 -14.37 -18.54
CA VAL A 168 -8.78 -13.84 -17.75
C VAL A 168 -9.81 -13.23 -18.72
N PRO A 169 -10.96 -13.87 -18.90
CA PRO A 169 -11.95 -13.41 -19.89
C PRO A 169 -12.40 -11.96 -19.63
N GLY A 170 -12.37 -11.13 -20.67
CA GLY A 170 -12.87 -9.74 -20.63
C GLY A 170 -11.97 -8.74 -19.89
N VAL A 171 -10.79 -9.15 -19.42
CA VAL A 171 -9.90 -8.30 -18.62
C VAL A 171 -9.39 -7.08 -19.38
N GLU A 172 -9.13 -7.20 -20.68
CA GLU A 172 -8.60 -6.08 -21.49
C GLU A 172 -9.58 -4.91 -21.56
N ALA A 173 -10.87 -5.16 -21.65
CA ALA A 173 -11.89 -4.12 -21.65
C ALA A 173 -12.01 -3.38 -20.32
N LEU A 174 -11.57 -4.01 -19.21
CA LEU A 174 -11.48 -3.38 -17.88
C LEU A 174 -10.22 -2.52 -17.72
N ILE A 175 -9.13 -2.94 -18.38
CA ILE A 175 -7.85 -2.21 -18.34
C ILE A 175 -7.90 -0.98 -19.28
N LYS A 176 -8.46 -1.16 -20.47
CA LYS A 176 -8.56 -0.12 -21.51
C LYS A 176 -10.01 0.04 -21.96
N PRO A 177 -10.83 0.79 -21.20
CA PRO A 177 -12.20 1.04 -21.58
C PRO A 177 -12.26 1.90 -22.88
N GLU A 178 -13.27 1.67 -23.69
CA GLU A 178 -13.56 2.56 -24.83
C GLU A 178 -13.99 3.94 -24.31
N TYR A 179 -13.36 4.97 -24.85
CA TYR A 179 -13.73 6.33 -24.52
C TYR A 179 -14.86 6.81 -25.44
N ARG A 180 -15.75 7.62 -24.88
CA ARG A 180 -16.82 8.24 -25.65
C ARG A 180 -16.24 9.18 -26.72
N ALA A 181 -16.64 9.02 -27.96
CA ALA A 181 -16.27 9.97 -29.02
C ALA A 181 -16.70 11.41 -28.66
N PRO A 182 -15.89 12.43 -28.98
CA PRO A 182 -14.61 12.39 -29.71
C PRO A 182 -13.37 12.25 -28.80
N TYR A 183 -13.52 11.89 -27.53
CA TYR A 183 -12.42 11.85 -26.57
C TYR A 183 -11.60 10.57 -26.75
N THR A 184 -10.33 10.72 -26.99
CA THR A 184 -9.34 9.63 -27.03
C THR A 184 -8.14 9.99 -26.19
N LEU A 185 -7.54 8.99 -25.53
CA LEU A 185 -6.17 9.12 -25.04
C LEU A 185 -5.26 8.78 -26.21
N GLY A 186 -4.39 9.70 -26.57
CA GLY A 186 -3.43 9.56 -27.66
C GLY A 186 -2.45 8.40 -27.42
#